data_cd05d0fc07130448e1392461ab2fcd9d
#
_entry.id   cd05d0fc07130448e1392461ab2fcd9d
#
_cell.length_a   1.000
_cell.length_b   1.000
_cell.length_c   1.000
_cell.angle_alpha   90.00
_cell.angle_beta   90.00
_cell.angle_gamma   90.00
#
_symmetry.space_group_name_H-M   'P 1'
#
loop_
_entity.id
_entity.type
_entity.pdbx_description
1 polymer ?
#
loop_
_entity_poly.entity_id
_entity_poly.type
_entity_poly.pdbx_seq_one_letter_code
_entity_poly.pdbx_strand_id
1 'polypeptide(L)'
;MTELAIELRGISKAFGPVQANKDISIQVAKGSIYGIIGENGAGKSTLMSILYGFYKADKGEIIIDGQPTLIPDSQAAIAAGIGMVFQHFKLVENFTVLENVVLGAEDGPWLAPSLSKARKELKSLAEEYELNVDPDSLVEDIGVGMQQRVEILKALY
;
A
#
# COMPACT_ATOMS: atom_id res chain seq x y z
N MET A 1 1.39 -26.73 8.64
CA MET A 1 1.87 -26.04 7.40
C MET A 1 1.76 -24.56 7.69
N THR A 2 2.81 -23.79 7.42
CA THR A 2 2.78 -22.33 7.62
C THR A 2 1.82 -21.73 6.60
N GLU A 3 0.84 -20.97 7.07
CA GLU A 3 -0.12 -20.30 6.21
C GLU A 3 0.56 -19.10 5.53
N LEU A 4 0.49 -19.02 4.20
CA LEU A 4 1.09 -17.95 3.42
C LEU A 4 0.07 -16.82 3.21
N ALA A 5 0.49 -15.59 3.46
CA ALA A 5 -0.29 -14.40 3.10
C ALA A 5 -0.12 -14.09 1.61
N ILE A 6 1.14 -14.13 1.13
CA ILE A 6 1.48 -13.79 -0.25
C ILE A 6 2.45 -14.83 -0.79
N GLU A 7 2.21 -15.27 -2.02
CA GLU A 7 3.16 -16.06 -2.78
C GLU A 7 3.28 -15.47 -4.19
N LEU A 8 4.50 -15.22 -4.63
CA LEU A 8 4.84 -14.85 -6.00
C LEU A 8 5.50 -16.05 -6.65
N ARG A 9 5.08 -16.45 -7.84
CA ARG A 9 5.65 -17.57 -8.60
C ARG A 9 6.10 -17.12 -9.96
N GLY A 10 7.40 -17.19 -10.23
CA GLY A 10 8.00 -16.97 -11.54
C GLY A 10 7.78 -15.56 -12.11
N ILE A 11 7.63 -14.54 -11.25
CA ILE A 11 7.36 -13.17 -11.69
C ILE A 11 8.50 -12.65 -12.54
N SER A 12 8.16 -12.24 -13.76
CA SER A 12 9.10 -11.62 -14.69
C SER A 12 8.53 -10.33 -15.24
N LYS A 13 9.40 -9.31 -15.39
CA LYS A 13 9.05 -8.00 -15.96
C LYS A 13 10.23 -7.41 -16.71
N ALA A 14 9.98 -6.99 -17.95
CA ALA A 14 10.94 -6.26 -18.77
C ALA A 14 10.36 -4.90 -19.20
N PHE A 15 11.23 -3.91 -19.35
CA PHE A 15 10.94 -2.61 -19.93
C PHE A 15 11.86 -2.40 -21.14
N GLY A 16 11.35 -2.72 -22.33
CA GLY A 16 12.16 -2.79 -23.53
C GLY A 16 13.32 -3.80 -23.35
N PRO A 17 14.59 -3.37 -23.51
CA PRO A 17 15.74 -4.27 -23.37
C PRO A 17 16.12 -4.54 -21.90
N VAL A 18 15.53 -3.85 -20.93
CA VAL A 18 15.88 -3.96 -19.51
C VAL A 18 15.01 -4.99 -18.82
N GLN A 19 15.62 -6.10 -18.39
CA GLN A 19 14.98 -7.14 -17.58
C GLN A 19 15.01 -6.70 -16.11
N ALA A 20 13.90 -6.14 -15.62
CA ALA A 20 13.80 -5.63 -14.23
C ALA A 20 13.61 -6.76 -13.21
N ASN A 21 12.77 -7.74 -13.54
CA ASN A 21 12.59 -8.96 -12.73
C ASN A 21 12.65 -10.18 -13.66
N LYS A 22 13.30 -11.25 -13.21
CA LYS A 22 13.45 -12.48 -13.98
C LYS A 22 13.19 -13.68 -13.06
N ASP A 23 12.08 -14.36 -13.29
CA ASP A 23 11.71 -15.63 -12.61
C ASP A 23 11.77 -15.53 -11.07
N ILE A 24 11.20 -14.44 -10.52
CA ILE A 24 11.23 -14.19 -9.09
C ILE A 24 10.10 -14.94 -8.40
N SER A 25 10.47 -15.77 -7.42
CA SER A 25 9.52 -16.50 -6.57
C SER A 25 9.79 -16.17 -5.09
N ILE A 26 8.73 -15.80 -4.36
CA ILE A 26 8.78 -15.37 -2.96
C ILE A 26 7.58 -15.96 -2.24
N GLN A 27 7.77 -16.35 -0.98
CA GLN A 27 6.70 -16.80 -0.08
C GLN A 27 6.78 -16.00 1.21
N VAL A 28 5.67 -15.35 1.58
CA VAL A 28 5.54 -14.54 2.79
C VAL A 28 4.49 -15.18 3.68
N ALA A 29 4.90 -15.59 4.88
CA ALA A 29 4.00 -16.17 5.87
C ALA A 29 3.10 -15.10 6.49
N LYS A 30 1.87 -15.48 6.89
CA LYS A 30 0.99 -14.60 7.68
C LYS A 30 1.65 -14.16 8.98
N GLY A 31 1.45 -12.90 9.35
CA GLY A 31 1.98 -12.30 10.58
C GLY A 31 3.50 -12.17 10.60
N SER A 32 4.18 -12.26 9.46
CA SER A 32 5.63 -12.13 9.38
C SER A 32 6.08 -10.79 8.79
N ILE A 33 7.32 -10.39 9.13
CA ILE A 33 8.03 -9.30 8.46
C ILE A 33 9.00 -9.93 7.47
N TYR A 34 8.88 -9.57 6.19
CA TYR A 34 9.73 -10.07 5.12
C TYR A 34 10.55 -8.94 4.50
N GLY A 35 11.87 -9.02 4.63
CA GLY A 35 12.80 -8.03 4.08
C GLY A 35 13.31 -8.40 2.70
N ILE A 36 13.22 -7.47 1.73
CA ILE A 36 13.82 -7.63 0.39
C ILE A 36 15.06 -6.75 0.31
N ILE A 37 16.23 -7.39 0.23
CA ILE A 37 17.53 -6.74 0.21
C ILE A 37 18.16 -6.89 -1.18
N GLY A 38 18.88 -5.88 -1.63
CA GLY A 38 19.60 -5.87 -2.90
C GLY A 38 20.07 -4.47 -3.28
N GLU A 39 20.94 -4.39 -4.26
CA GLU A 39 21.51 -3.14 -4.78
C GLU A 39 20.44 -2.22 -5.42
N ASN A 40 20.80 -0.94 -5.62
CA ASN A 40 19.95 -0.03 -6.38
C ASN A 40 19.85 -0.51 -7.83
N GLY A 41 18.62 -0.51 -8.37
CA GLY A 41 18.35 -1.06 -9.70
C GLY A 41 18.10 -2.58 -9.75
N ALA A 42 18.18 -3.31 -8.63
CA ALA A 42 17.95 -4.76 -8.59
C ALA A 42 16.47 -5.19 -8.80
N GLY A 43 15.57 -4.29 -9.18
CA GLY A 43 14.17 -4.61 -9.46
C GLY A 43 13.24 -4.69 -8.25
N LYS A 44 13.71 -4.35 -7.03
CA LYS A 44 12.89 -4.41 -5.80
C LYS A 44 11.61 -3.57 -5.91
N SER A 45 11.75 -2.30 -6.27
CA SER A 45 10.60 -1.38 -6.42
C SER A 45 9.68 -1.81 -7.56
N THR A 46 10.22 -2.40 -8.63
CA THR A 46 9.43 -2.95 -9.73
C THR A 46 8.57 -4.12 -9.23
N LEU A 47 9.14 -5.03 -8.43
CA LEU A 47 8.42 -6.16 -7.86
C LEU A 47 7.28 -5.69 -6.93
N MET A 48 7.54 -4.70 -6.06
CA MET A 48 6.50 -4.09 -5.22
C MET A 48 5.43 -3.38 -6.04
N SER A 49 5.82 -2.69 -7.11
CA SER A 49 4.88 -2.04 -8.03
C SER A 49 4.00 -3.05 -8.79
N ILE A 50 4.50 -4.24 -9.07
CA ILE A 50 3.70 -5.33 -9.64
C ILE A 50 2.69 -5.84 -8.60
N LEU A 51 3.13 -6.07 -7.37
CA LEU A 51 2.26 -6.54 -6.29
C LEU A 51 1.14 -5.54 -5.97
N TYR A 52 1.43 -4.24 -6.09
CA TYR A 52 0.45 -3.18 -5.87
C TYR A 52 -0.36 -2.78 -7.12
N GLY A 53 -0.11 -3.41 -8.28
CA GLY A 53 -0.90 -3.20 -9.50
C GLY A 53 -0.50 -1.99 -10.36
N PHE A 54 0.66 -1.34 -10.09
CA PHE A 54 1.18 -0.28 -10.97
C PHE A 54 1.78 -0.83 -12.26
N TYR A 55 2.32 -2.03 -12.22
CA TYR A 55 2.83 -2.73 -13.38
C TYR A 55 2.23 -4.12 -13.45
N LYS A 56 1.87 -4.54 -14.64
CA LYS A 56 1.50 -5.93 -14.89
C LYS A 56 2.76 -6.76 -15.11
N ALA A 57 2.87 -7.90 -14.45
CA ALA A 57 3.91 -8.90 -14.75
C ALA A 57 3.76 -9.41 -16.20
N ASP A 58 4.88 -9.66 -16.85
CA ASP A 58 4.90 -10.26 -18.19
C ASP A 58 4.72 -11.79 -18.11
N LYS A 59 5.17 -12.39 -16.97
CA LYS A 59 5.03 -13.82 -16.65
C LYS A 59 4.89 -13.99 -15.14
N GLY A 60 4.41 -15.17 -14.75
CA GLY A 60 4.23 -15.56 -13.36
C GLY A 60 2.84 -15.28 -12.84
N GLU A 61 2.62 -15.63 -11.59
CA GLU A 61 1.33 -15.46 -10.90
C GLU A 61 1.52 -14.94 -9.48
N ILE A 62 0.51 -14.22 -9.01
CA ILE A 62 0.39 -13.72 -7.64
C ILE A 62 -0.68 -14.54 -6.95
N ILE A 63 -0.39 -15.03 -5.74
CA ILE A 63 -1.30 -15.82 -4.94
C ILE A 63 -1.43 -15.11 -3.59
N ILE A 64 -2.66 -14.79 -3.21
CA ILE A 64 -3.00 -14.14 -1.94
C ILE A 64 -3.88 -15.12 -1.15
N ASP A 65 -3.50 -15.40 0.09
CA ASP A 65 -4.22 -16.35 0.97
C ASP A 65 -4.50 -17.70 0.29
N GLY A 66 -3.53 -18.19 -0.51
CA GLY A 66 -3.63 -19.44 -1.23
C GLY A 66 -4.50 -19.40 -2.51
N GLN A 67 -5.01 -18.23 -2.90
CA GLN A 67 -5.84 -18.06 -4.10
C GLN A 67 -5.08 -17.29 -5.19
N PRO A 68 -4.97 -17.81 -6.42
CA PRO A 68 -4.47 -17.05 -7.55
C PRO A 68 -5.27 -15.77 -7.74
N THR A 69 -4.57 -14.63 -7.70
CA THR A 69 -5.20 -13.30 -7.69
C THR A 69 -4.65 -12.45 -8.82
N LEU A 70 -5.54 -11.95 -9.67
CA LEU A 70 -5.17 -10.99 -10.72
C LEU A 70 -5.22 -9.58 -10.14
N ILE A 71 -4.10 -8.87 -10.25
CA ILE A 71 -3.96 -7.47 -9.78
C ILE A 71 -3.67 -6.58 -11.00
N PRO A 72 -4.72 -6.12 -11.70
CA PRO A 72 -4.58 -5.25 -12.86
C PRO A 72 -4.26 -3.80 -12.51
N ASP A 73 -4.64 -3.35 -11.32
CA ASP A 73 -4.50 -1.99 -10.82
C ASP A 73 -4.45 -1.95 -9.29
N SER A 74 -4.24 -0.75 -8.73
CA SER A 74 -4.15 -0.56 -7.28
C SER A 74 -5.48 -0.79 -6.53
N GLN A 75 -6.62 -0.61 -7.18
CA GLN A 75 -7.92 -0.88 -6.54
C GLN A 75 -8.10 -2.39 -6.31
N ALA A 76 -7.69 -3.21 -7.28
CA ALA A 76 -7.68 -4.66 -7.12
C ALA A 76 -6.69 -5.11 -6.04
N ALA A 77 -5.53 -4.45 -5.91
CA ALA A 77 -4.57 -4.70 -4.83
C ALA A 77 -5.18 -4.40 -3.46
N ILE A 78 -5.79 -3.23 -3.30
CA ILE A 78 -6.49 -2.82 -2.07
C ILE A 78 -7.62 -3.80 -1.72
N ALA A 79 -8.44 -4.17 -2.71
CA ALA A 79 -9.52 -5.15 -2.52
C ALA A 79 -8.99 -6.54 -2.10
N ALA A 80 -7.76 -6.88 -2.48
CA ALA A 80 -7.05 -8.10 -2.06
C ALA A 80 -6.33 -7.94 -0.69
N GLY A 81 -6.50 -6.80 0.01
CA GLY A 81 -5.89 -6.54 1.31
C GLY A 81 -4.44 -6.08 1.26
N ILE A 82 -3.97 -5.58 0.10
CA ILE A 82 -2.60 -5.09 -0.07
C ILE A 82 -2.60 -3.56 0.05
N GLY A 83 -2.02 -3.04 1.13
CA GLY A 83 -1.70 -1.62 1.28
C GLY A 83 -0.26 -1.32 0.86
N MET A 84 0.02 -0.07 0.49
CA MET A 84 1.37 0.37 0.13
C MET A 84 1.69 1.73 0.76
N VAL A 85 2.84 1.82 1.41
CA VAL A 85 3.42 3.06 1.91
C VAL A 85 4.57 3.46 0.99
N PHE A 86 4.56 4.70 0.51
CA PHE A 86 5.52 5.18 -0.48
C PHE A 86 6.75 5.80 0.19
N GLN A 87 7.91 5.67 -0.44
CA GLN A 87 9.15 6.32 0.00
C GLN A 87 9.04 7.86 -0.07
N HIS A 88 8.35 8.38 -1.09
CA HIS A 88 7.96 9.78 -1.20
C HIS A 88 6.48 9.87 -0.93
N PHE A 89 6.10 10.56 0.13
CA PHE A 89 4.73 10.66 0.57
C PHE A 89 3.80 11.16 -0.55
N LYS A 90 2.66 10.50 -0.68
CA LYS A 90 1.60 10.86 -1.63
C LYS A 90 0.51 11.64 -0.91
N LEU A 91 0.92 12.64 -0.12
CA LEU A 91 0.05 13.52 0.64
C LEU A 91 -0.14 14.86 -0.09
N VAL A 92 -1.33 15.41 0.02
CA VAL A 92 -1.68 16.75 -0.45
C VAL A 92 -1.41 17.72 0.69
N GLU A 93 -0.41 18.59 0.54
CA GLU A 93 0.14 19.43 1.61
C GLU A 93 -0.90 20.38 2.23
N ASN A 94 -1.74 21.01 1.40
CA ASN A 94 -2.78 21.94 1.82
C ASN A 94 -4.10 21.27 2.28
N PHE A 95 -4.10 19.96 2.44
CA PHE A 95 -5.22 19.19 3.00
C PHE A 95 -4.93 18.83 4.46
N THR A 96 -5.98 18.64 5.23
CA THR A 96 -5.87 18.07 6.58
C THR A 96 -5.48 16.59 6.52
N VAL A 97 -5.03 16.06 7.64
CA VAL A 97 -4.76 14.62 7.80
C VAL A 97 -5.99 13.81 7.43
N LEU A 98 -7.18 14.19 7.93
CA LEU A 98 -8.43 13.50 7.64
C LEU A 98 -8.73 13.48 6.13
N GLU A 99 -8.63 14.63 5.46
CA GLU A 99 -8.88 14.74 4.03
C GLU A 99 -7.90 13.89 3.20
N ASN A 100 -6.64 13.83 3.60
CA ASN A 100 -5.64 12.97 2.95
C ASN A 100 -5.95 11.49 3.12
N VAL A 101 -6.43 11.06 4.28
CA VAL A 101 -6.76 9.65 4.53
C VAL A 101 -7.97 9.21 3.73
N VAL A 102 -9.02 10.04 3.64
CA VAL A 102 -10.25 9.69 2.91
C VAL A 102 -10.14 9.90 1.41
N LEU A 103 -9.10 10.58 0.93
CA LEU A 103 -8.92 10.89 -0.48
C LEU A 103 -8.83 9.61 -1.34
N GLY A 104 -9.85 9.41 -2.19
CA GLY A 104 -9.96 8.22 -3.04
C GLY A 104 -10.69 7.03 -2.41
N ALA A 105 -11.16 7.17 -1.16
CA ALA A 105 -11.97 6.18 -0.45
C ALA A 105 -13.36 6.72 -0.09
N GLU A 106 -13.85 7.75 -0.82
CA GLU A 106 -15.14 8.37 -0.55
C GLU A 106 -16.29 7.43 -0.96
N ASP A 107 -17.15 7.09 0.00
CA ASP A 107 -18.40 6.38 -0.22
C ASP A 107 -19.51 7.35 -0.71
N GLY A 108 -19.52 7.70 -2.00
CA GLY A 108 -20.63 8.41 -2.65
C GLY A 108 -20.51 9.94 -2.74
N PRO A 109 -21.54 10.66 -3.27
CA PRO A 109 -21.45 12.05 -3.68
C PRO A 109 -21.52 13.08 -2.53
N TRP A 110 -21.62 12.66 -1.28
CA TRP A 110 -21.78 13.54 -0.11
C TRP A 110 -20.60 13.38 0.87
N LEU A 111 -19.65 14.31 0.84
CA LEU A 111 -18.44 14.28 1.68
C LEU A 111 -18.72 14.41 3.19
N ALA A 112 -19.68 15.22 3.59
CA ALA A 112 -19.86 15.60 5.01
C ALA A 112 -20.26 14.44 5.96
N PRO A 113 -21.20 13.53 5.64
CA PRO A 113 -21.50 12.38 6.50
C PRO A 113 -20.35 11.35 6.54
N SER A 114 -19.61 11.18 5.43
CA SER A 114 -18.48 10.27 5.35
C SER A 114 -17.29 10.75 6.19
N LEU A 115 -17.03 12.07 6.26
CA LEU A 115 -15.95 12.63 7.08
C LEU A 115 -16.14 12.38 8.58
N SER A 116 -17.39 12.44 9.09
CA SER A 116 -17.67 12.17 10.50
C SER A 116 -17.43 10.69 10.85
N LYS A 117 -17.77 9.77 9.97
CA LYS A 117 -17.51 8.34 10.11
C LYS A 117 -15.99 8.08 10.00
N ALA A 118 -15.37 8.60 8.95
CA ALA A 118 -13.96 8.48 8.70
C ALA A 118 -13.10 9.00 9.86
N ARG A 119 -13.50 10.13 10.49
CA ARG A 119 -12.83 10.66 11.67
C ARG A 119 -12.83 9.68 12.84
N LYS A 120 -13.93 8.98 13.07
CA LYS A 120 -14.01 7.97 14.15
C LYS A 120 -13.15 6.78 13.85
N GLU A 121 -13.18 6.29 12.61
CA GLU A 121 -12.36 5.17 12.17
C GLU A 121 -10.87 5.51 12.20
N LEU A 122 -10.49 6.70 11.72
CA LEU A 122 -9.12 7.19 11.80
C LEU A 122 -8.60 7.28 13.24
N LYS A 123 -9.41 7.79 14.18
CA LYS A 123 -9.04 7.83 15.60
C LYS A 123 -8.86 6.42 16.17
N SER A 124 -9.76 5.49 15.86
CA SER A 124 -9.66 4.10 16.30
C SER A 124 -8.39 3.45 15.78
N LEU A 125 -8.07 3.60 14.49
CA LEU A 125 -6.83 3.09 13.88
C LEU A 125 -5.59 3.74 14.51
N ALA A 126 -5.62 5.07 14.71
CA ALA A 126 -4.50 5.79 15.32
C ALA A 126 -4.22 5.34 16.76
N GLU A 127 -5.25 5.01 17.53
CA GLU A 127 -5.13 4.46 18.88
C GLU A 127 -4.63 3.01 18.84
N GLU A 128 -5.21 2.16 18.00
CA GLU A 128 -4.87 0.74 17.88
C GLU A 128 -3.40 0.52 17.49
N TYR A 129 -2.89 1.34 16.55
CA TYR A 129 -1.53 1.22 16.03
C TYR A 129 -0.53 2.21 16.65
N GLU A 130 -0.93 2.94 17.70
CA GLU A 130 -0.10 3.97 18.37
C GLU A 130 0.44 5.06 17.40
N LEU A 131 -0.32 5.35 16.35
CA LEU A 131 0.01 6.32 15.30
C LEU A 131 -0.68 7.67 15.54
N ASN A 132 -0.62 8.20 16.76
CA ASN A 132 -1.32 9.42 17.16
C ASN A 132 -1.00 10.58 16.22
N VAL A 133 -2.02 11.08 15.53
CA VAL A 133 -2.02 12.28 14.70
C VAL A 133 -3.33 13.05 14.94
N ASP A 134 -3.29 14.37 14.82
CA ASP A 134 -4.50 15.18 14.86
C ASP A 134 -5.15 15.20 13.47
N PRO A 135 -6.41 14.70 13.33
CA PRO A 135 -7.12 14.68 12.06
C PRO A 135 -7.32 16.06 11.40
N ASP A 136 -7.30 17.12 12.19
CA ASP A 136 -7.56 18.50 11.73
C ASP A 136 -6.29 19.28 11.39
N SER A 137 -5.10 18.74 11.68
CA SER A 137 -3.84 19.37 11.30
C SER A 137 -3.66 19.37 9.78
N LEU A 138 -3.16 20.49 9.22
CA LEU A 138 -2.72 20.54 7.82
C LEU A 138 -1.44 19.72 7.66
N VAL A 139 -1.31 19.02 6.53
CA VAL A 139 -0.14 18.19 6.27
C VAL A 139 1.13 19.01 6.13
N GLU A 140 1.06 20.25 5.60
CA GLU A 140 2.20 21.17 5.52
C GLU A 140 2.73 21.62 6.88
N ASP A 141 1.89 21.63 7.92
CA ASP A 141 2.24 22.08 9.28
C ASP A 141 2.85 20.97 10.13
N ILE A 142 2.77 19.72 9.70
CA ILE A 142 3.29 18.57 10.46
C ILE A 142 4.66 18.11 9.94
N GLY A 143 5.53 17.70 10.86
CA GLY A 143 6.86 17.21 10.52
C GLY A 143 6.84 15.86 9.78
N VAL A 144 7.94 15.54 9.08
CA VAL A 144 8.12 14.34 8.24
C VAL A 144 7.74 13.04 8.97
N GLY A 145 8.07 12.90 10.25
CA GLY A 145 7.69 11.71 11.04
C GLY A 145 6.17 11.58 11.24
N MET A 146 5.45 12.70 11.32
CA MET A 146 3.98 12.68 11.39
C MET A 146 3.38 12.41 10.00
N GLN A 147 3.93 12.97 8.94
CA GLN A 147 3.53 12.68 7.56
C GLN A 147 3.67 11.19 7.26
N GLN A 148 4.73 10.54 7.73
CA GLN A 148 4.89 9.09 7.61
C GLN A 148 3.76 8.31 8.30
N ARG A 149 3.35 8.74 9.51
CA ARG A 149 2.21 8.13 10.22
C ARG A 149 0.89 8.31 9.44
N VAL A 150 0.69 9.47 8.82
CA VAL A 150 -0.49 9.73 7.96
C VAL A 150 -0.50 8.79 6.75
N GLU A 151 0.64 8.56 6.08
CA GLU A 151 0.74 7.59 4.98
C GLU A 151 0.42 6.16 5.42
N ILE A 152 0.87 5.76 6.62
CA ILE A 152 0.54 4.44 7.17
C ILE A 152 -0.97 4.35 7.46
N LEU A 153 -1.53 5.36 8.14
CA LEU A 153 -2.97 5.40 8.43
C LEU A 153 -3.83 5.39 7.16
N LYS A 154 -3.39 6.08 6.09
CA LYS A 154 -4.03 6.05 4.79
C LYS A 154 -4.02 4.65 4.14
N ALA A 155 -2.99 3.86 4.39
CA ALA A 155 -2.90 2.49 3.88
C ALA A 155 -3.71 1.48 4.72
N LEU A 156 -4.00 1.82 5.99
CA LEU A 156 -4.79 0.99 6.91
C LEU A 156 -6.30 1.29 6.85
N TYR A 157 -6.67 2.52 6.43
CA TYR A 157 -8.05 2.98 6.26
C TYR A 157 -8.70 2.36 5.03
#